data_bb09b7de12e8e315ed1bbd6a84e148fa
#
_entry.id   bb09b7de12e8e315ed1bbd6a84e148fa
#
_cell.length_a   1.000
_cell.length_b   1.000
_cell.length_c   1.000
_cell.angle_alpha   90.00
_cell.angle_beta   90.00
_cell.angle_gamma   90.00
#
_symmetry.space_group_name_H-M   'P 1'
#
loop_
_entity.id
_entity.type
_entity.pdbx_description
1 polymer ?
#
loop_
_entity_poly.entity_id
_entity_poly.type
_entity_poly.pdbx_seq_one_letter_code
_entity_poly.pdbx_strand_id
1 'polypeptide(L)'
;MYRIRETNDYIQLTYLFYDNGLEIEPGAESEHEVVKCWECVTQKNGALIGGASLEIRAGEYVVADVAVEQKYRGLHIGVELMEKAEEETKRRGGKRAWLVAKVPGFYTKLGWDIVERREAPDISKCFTCERYGKDCHPQIMRKNF
;
A
#
# COMPACT_ATOMS: atom_id res chain seq x y z
N MET A 1 8.91 3.52 21.17
CA MET A 1 7.74 2.70 20.94
C MET A 1 7.80 1.94 19.62
N TYR A 2 7.78 2.61 18.48
CA TYR A 2 8.00 2.00 17.18
C TYR A 2 8.90 2.89 16.32
N ARG A 3 9.41 2.31 15.22
CA ARG A 3 10.24 3.02 14.25
C ARG A 3 9.87 2.58 12.84
N ILE A 4 9.70 3.54 11.93
CA ILE A 4 9.50 3.29 10.50
C ILE A 4 10.82 3.55 9.80
N ARG A 5 11.24 2.60 8.97
CA ARG A 5 12.49 2.69 8.21
C ARG A 5 12.35 2.02 6.86
N GLU A 6 13.20 2.41 5.91
CA GLU A 6 13.27 1.75 4.62
C GLU A 6 13.80 0.33 4.77
N THR A 7 13.31 -0.57 3.93
CA THR A 7 13.81 -1.95 3.87
C THR A 7 13.86 -2.43 2.43
N ASN A 8 14.80 -3.32 2.14
CA ASN A 8 14.86 -4.01 0.86
C ASN A 8 14.22 -5.40 0.94
N ASP A 9 13.73 -5.79 2.09
CA ASP A 9 13.15 -7.11 2.30
C ASP A 9 11.65 -7.11 2.03
N TYR A 10 11.30 -6.97 0.76
CA TYR A 10 9.91 -7.04 0.31
C TYR A 10 9.27 -8.38 0.67
N ILE A 11 10.03 -9.48 0.53
CA ILE A 11 9.52 -10.83 0.79
C ILE A 11 9.01 -10.96 2.22
N GLN A 12 9.74 -10.44 3.20
CA GLN A 12 9.31 -10.46 4.59
C GLN A 12 7.98 -9.72 4.77
N LEU A 13 7.81 -8.59 4.08
CA LEU A 13 6.58 -7.82 4.17
C LEU A 13 5.39 -8.56 3.59
N THR A 14 5.59 -9.47 2.63
CA THR A 14 4.47 -10.21 2.03
C THR A 14 3.72 -11.05 3.06
N TYR A 15 4.41 -11.59 4.05
CA TYR A 15 3.76 -12.35 5.12
C TYR A 15 2.89 -11.44 6.00
N LEU A 16 3.40 -10.25 6.32
CA LEU A 16 2.63 -9.25 7.07
C LEU A 16 1.38 -8.85 6.27
N PHE A 17 1.54 -8.57 4.99
CA PHE A 17 0.43 -8.15 4.12
C PHE A 17 -0.63 -9.24 4.03
N TYR A 18 -0.22 -10.47 3.79
CA TYR A 18 -1.14 -11.61 3.70
C TYR A 18 -1.89 -11.82 5.02
N ASP A 19 -1.18 -11.77 6.14
CA ASP A 19 -1.78 -11.96 7.47
C ASP A 19 -2.80 -10.87 7.81
N ASN A 20 -2.72 -9.74 7.15
CA ASN A 20 -3.64 -8.61 7.35
C ASN A 20 -4.67 -8.48 6.23
N GLY A 21 -4.86 -9.52 5.45
CA GLY A 21 -5.97 -9.63 4.50
C GLY A 21 -5.72 -9.05 3.12
N LEU A 22 -4.48 -8.67 2.80
CA LEU A 22 -4.16 -8.20 1.46
C LEU A 22 -4.08 -9.37 0.47
N GLU A 23 -4.49 -9.11 -0.76
CA GLU A 23 -4.48 -10.10 -1.85
C GLU A 23 -3.06 -10.22 -2.41
N ILE A 24 -2.20 -10.92 -1.70
CA ILE A 24 -0.80 -11.09 -2.05
C ILE A 24 -0.36 -12.52 -1.74
N GLU A 25 0.55 -13.06 -2.53
CA GLU A 25 1.11 -14.38 -2.28
C GLU A 25 2.28 -14.27 -1.31
N PRO A 26 2.18 -14.84 -0.09
CA PRO A 26 3.27 -14.73 0.87
C PRO A 26 4.51 -15.48 0.38
N GLY A 27 5.67 -14.86 0.54
CA GLY A 27 6.95 -15.43 0.14
C GLY A 27 7.30 -15.25 -1.33
N ALA A 28 6.44 -14.62 -2.12
CA ALA A 28 6.69 -14.39 -3.53
C ALA A 28 7.20 -12.97 -3.79
N GLU A 29 7.98 -12.82 -4.86
CA GLU A 29 8.35 -11.49 -5.32
C GLU A 29 7.18 -10.82 -6.04
N SER A 30 7.19 -9.49 -6.11
CA SER A 30 6.17 -8.75 -6.84
C SER A 30 6.30 -9.02 -8.35
N GLU A 31 5.17 -9.04 -9.04
CA GLU A 31 5.13 -9.09 -10.50
C GLU A 31 5.48 -7.73 -11.13
N HIS A 32 5.62 -6.69 -10.33
CA HIS A 32 5.87 -5.33 -10.77
C HIS A 32 7.18 -4.83 -10.19
N GLU A 33 7.64 -3.68 -10.69
CA GLU A 33 8.84 -3.05 -10.17
C GLU A 33 8.57 -2.45 -8.80
N VAL A 34 9.24 -2.97 -7.77
CA VAL A 34 9.18 -2.42 -6.42
C VAL A 34 10.18 -1.27 -6.33
N VAL A 35 9.67 -0.07 -6.14
CA VAL A 35 10.49 1.15 -6.06
C VAL A 35 11.14 1.26 -4.69
N LYS A 36 10.34 1.08 -3.65
CA LYS A 36 10.81 1.18 -2.26
C LYS A 36 9.80 0.54 -1.31
N CYS A 37 10.31 0.02 -0.21
CA CYS A 37 9.48 -0.52 0.87
C CYS A 37 9.87 0.11 2.19
N TRP A 38 8.92 0.11 3.13
CA TRP A 38 9.13 0.56 4.51
C TRP A 38 8.61 -0.49 5.47
N GLU A 39 9.30 -0.65 6.57
CA GLU A 39 8.87 -1.49 7.66
C GLU A 39 8.68 -0.66 8.92
N CYS A 40 7.70 -1.04 9.73
CA CYS A 40 7.49 -0.48 11.05
C CYS A 40 7.78 -1.57 12.08
N VAL A 41 8.73 -1.31 12.96
CA VAL A 41 9.16 -2.29 13.96
C VAL A 41 9.05 -1.70 15.35
N THR A 42 8.81 -2.55 16.35
CA THR A 42 8.82 -2.11 17.75
C THR A 42 10.26 -1.86 18.19
N GLN A 43 10.47 -0.78 18.96
CA GLN A 43 11.79 -0.47 19.48
C GLN A 43 12.26 -1.47 20.54
N LYS A 44 11.31 -2.10 21.24
CA LYS A 44 11.60 -3.00 22.34
C LYS A 44 12.26 -4.30 21.87
N ASN A 45 11.72 -4.94 20.82
CA ASN A 45 12.20 -6.26 20.38
C ASN A 45 12.33 -6.37 18.86
N GLY A 46 12.14 -5.29 18.12
CA GLY A 46 12.27 -5.30 16.67
C GLY A 46 11.20 -6.07 15.93
N ALA A 47 10.04 -6.33 16.56
CA ALA A 47 8.96 -7.05 15.92
C ALA A 47 8.36 -6.25 14.78
N LEU A 48 8.11 -6.89 13.64
CA LEU A 48 7.49 -6.27 12.48
C LEU A 48 5.99 -6.10 12.74
N ILE A 49 5.51 -4.86 12.74
CA ILE A 49 4.12 -4.53 13.07
C ILE A 49 3.41 -3.74 11.98
N GLY A 50 4.11 -3.32 10.95
CA GLY A 50 3.52 -2.59 9.83
C GLY A 50 4.47 -2.52 8.66
N GLY A 51 3.93 -2.17 7.50
CA GLY A 51 4.74 -2.02 6.30
C GLY A 51 3.97 -1.42 5.14
N ALA A 52 4.73 -0.95 4.16
CA ALA A 52 4.18 -0.40 2.92
C ALA A 52 5.14 -0.65 1.77
N SER A 53 4.58 -0.73 0.57
CA SER A 53 5.38 -0.83 -0.66
C SER A 53 4.91 0.18 -1.69
N LEU A 54 5.87 0.76 -2.41
CA LEU A 54 5.63 1.64 -3.55
C LEU A 54 6.17 0.93 -4.78
N GLU A 55 5.32 0.82 -5.81
CA GLU A 55 5.65 0.11 -7.05
C GLU A 55 5.38 0.99 -8.27
N ILE A 56 5.93 0.58 -9.41
CA ILE A 56 5.55 1.13 -10.70
C ILE A 56 4.72 0.07 -11.43
N ARG A 57 3.51 0.46 -11.84
CA ARG A 57 2.60 -0.37 -12.62
C ARG A 57 2.02 0.46 -13.75
N ALA A 58 2.04 -0.07 -14.97
CA ALA A 58 1.56 0.65 -16.16
C ALA A 58 2.18 2.05 -16.27
N GLY A 59 3.45 2.20 -15.86
CA GLY A 59 4.17 3.46 -15.92
C GLY A 59 3.78 4.48 -14.84
N GLU A 60 2.98 4.09 -13.85
CA GLU A 60 2.50 4.97 -12.79
C GLU A 60 2.99 4.53 -11.42
N TYR A 61 3.17 5.47 -10.51
CA TYR A 61 3.49 5.15 -9.12
C TYR A 61 2.23 4.63 -8.42
N VAL A 62 2.36 3.49 -7.77
CA VAL A 62 1.25 2.84 -7.06
C VAL A 62 1.70 2.49 -5.64
N VAL A 63 0.95 2.97 -4.66
CA VAL A 63 1.12 2.49 -3.28
C VAL A 63 0.41 1.14 -3.23
N ALA A 64 1.20 0.08 -3.41
CA ALA A 64 0.66 -1.24 -3.69
C ALA A 64 0.10 -1.92 -2.45
N ASP A 65 0.80 -1.78 -1.33
CA ASP A 65 0.43 -2.46 -0.10
C ASP A 65 0.69 -1.55 1.10
N VAL A 66 -0.25 -1.49 2.02
CA VAL A 66 -0.10 -0.86 3.33
C VAL A 66 -0.82 -1.73 4.34
N ALA A 67 -0.14 -2.13 5.39
CA ALA A 67 -0.75 -2.91 6.45
C ALA A 67 -0.16 -2.58 7.82
N VAL A 68 -0.98 -2.68 8.85
CA VAL A 68 -0.57 -2.53 10.25
C VAL A 68 -1.25 -3.63 11.04
N GLU A 69 -0.49 -4.31 11.88
CA GLU A 69 -1.01 -5.34 12.77
C GLU A 69 -2.18 -4.80 13.58
N GLN A 70 -3.24 -5.60 13.73
CA GLN A 70 -4.50 -5.15 14.31
C GLN A 70 -4.33 -4.48 15.67
N LYS A 71 -3.53 -5.04 16.54
CA LYS A 71 -3.35 -4.50 17.89
C LYS A 71 -2.58 -3.18 17.94
N TYR A 72 -1.95 -2.79 16.82
CA TYR A 72 -1.22 -1.53 16.72
C TYR A 72 -1.94 -0.49 15.89
N ARG A 73 -3.16 -0.78 15.44
CA ARG A 73 -3.99 0.19 14.72
C ARG A 73 -4.48 1.27 15.69
N GLY A 74 -4.75 2.47 15.13
CA GLY A 74 -5.14 3.61 15.95
C GLY A 74 -3.98 4.45 16.46
N LEU A 75 -2.74 4.09 16.15
CA LEU A 75 -1.53 4.83 16.54
C LEU A 75 -0.97 5.68 15.39
N HIS A 76 -1.73 5.87 14.32
CA HIS A 76 -1.34 6.62 13.12
C HIS A 76 -0.16 6.02 12.34
N ILE A 77 0.18 4.76 12.56
CA ILE A 77 1.27 4.10 11.82
C ILE A 77 0.96 4.05 10.33
N GLY A 78 -0.28 3.71 9.96
CA GLY A 78 -0.71 3.68 8.56
C GLY A 78 -0.61 5.04 7.89
N VAL A 79 -0.93 6.12 8.61
CA VAL A 79 -0.79 7.49 8.13
C VAL A 79 0.68 7.81 7.84
N GLU A 80 1.57 7.47 8.77
CA GLU A 80 3.00 7.71 8.60
C GLU A 80 3.58 6.90 7.44
N LEU A 81 3.14 5.65 7.26
CA LEU A 81 3.56 4.82 6.13
C LEU A 81 3.11 5.45 4.80
N MET A 82 1.87 5.94 4.73
CA MET A 82 1.37 6.64 3.54
C MET A 82 2.17 7.90 3.25
N GLU A 83 2.51 8.68 4.28
CA GLU A 83 3.35 9.87 4.12
C GLU A 83 4.70 9.53 3.53
N LYS A 84 5.32 8.42 3.96
CA LYS A 84 6.60 7.97 3.41
C LYS A 84 6.48 7.65 1.91
N ALA A 85 5.43 6.94 1.52
CA ALA A 85 5.21 6.60 0.12
C ALA A 85 4.96 7.85 -0.74
N GLU A 86 4.19 8.81 -0.22
CA GLU A 86 3.91 10.07 -0.93
C GLU A 86 5.18 10.91 -1.07
N GLU A 87 5.97 11.04 -0.01
CA GLU A 87 7.23 11.77 -0.04
C GLU A 87 8.20 11.18 -1.06
N GLU A 88 8.29 9.86 -1.11
CA GLU A 88 9.17 9.18 -2.07
C GLU A 88 8.72 9.42 -3.51
N THR A 89 7.42 9.38 -3.77
CA THR A 89 6.85 9.66 -5.09
C THR A 89 7.22 11.08 -5.53
N LYS A 90 7.03 12.06 -4.65
CA LYS A 90 7.39 13.45 -4.94
C LYS A 90 8.88 13.62 -5.17
N ARG A 91 9.71 12.99 -4.34
CA ARG A 91 11.16 13.05 -4.44
C ARG A 91 11.66 12.54 -5.79
N ARG A 92 10.96 11.56 -6.37
CA ARG A 92 11.27 11.01 -7.69
C ARG A 92 10.68 11.81 -8.85
N GLY A 93 10.02 12.92 -8.55
CA GLY A 93 9.39 13.78 -9.56
C GLY A 93 8.00 13.31 -9.98
N GLY A 94 7.41 12.36 -9.26
CA GLY A 94 6.04 11.91 -9.53
C GLY A 94 5.04 13.00 -9.18
N LYS A 95 4.08 13.22 -10.09
CA LYS A 95 3.06 14.24 -9.89
C LYS A 95 1.77 13.68 -9.32
N ARG A 96 1.66 12.37 -9.25
CA ARG A 96 0.51 11.68 -8.71
C ARG A 96 0.89 10.25 -8.33
N ALA A 97 0.06 9.64 -7.49
CA ALA A 97 0.16 8.24 -7.15
C ALA A 97 -1.23 7.63 -7.12
N TRP A 98 -1.29 6.32 -7.28
CA TRP A 98 -2.51 5.54 -7.34
C TRP A 98 -2.50 4.47 -6.25
N LEU A 99 -3.68 4.00 -5.88
CA LEU A 99 -3.83 2.80 -5.05
C LEU A 99 -5.19 2.16 -5.34
N VAL A 100 -5.35 0.91 -4.89
CA VAL A 100 -6.62 0.21 -4.93
C VAL A 100 -7.02 -0.09 -3.49
N ALA A 101 -8.15 0.46 -3.06
CA ALA A 101 -8.58 0.40 -1.67
C ALA A 101 -9.82 -0.47 -1.51
N LYS A 102 -9.79 -1.40 -0.56
CA LYS A 102 -10.98 -2.13 -0.13
C LYS A 102 -11.80 -1.30 0.86
N VAL A 103 -11.13 -0.45 1.63
CA VAL A 103 -11.76 0.46 2.60
C VAL A 103 -11.33 1.88 2.27
N PRO A 104 -12.01 2.55 1.33
CA PRO A 104 -11.56 3.85 0.82
C PRO A 104 -11.62 4.98 1.85
N GLY A 105 -12.46 4.86 2.88
CA GLY A 105 -12.61 5.92 3.88
C GLY A 105 -11.34 6.35 4.58
N PHE A 106 -10.41 5.41 4.81
CA PHE A 106 -9.12 5.72 5.39
C PHE A 106 -8.32 6.68 4.49
N TYR A 107 -8.33 6.41 3.19
CA TYR A 107 -7.54 7.18 2.22
C TYR A 107 -8.19 8.51 1.85
N THR A 108 -9.52 8.59 1.84
CA THR A 108 -10.19 9.86 1.57
C THR A 108 -9.83 10.90 2.63
N LYS A 109 -9.67 10.48 3.88
CA LYS A 109 -9.23 11.38 4.96
C LYS A 109 -7.81 11.89 4.77
N LEU A 110 -7.00 11.19 3.96
CA LEU A 110 -5.62 11.58 3.66
C LEU A 110 -5.51 12.38 2.36
N GLY A 111 -6.65 12.74 1.76
CA GLY A 111 -6.67 13.56 0.55
C GLY A 111 -6.66 12.78 -0.76
N TRP A 112 -6.93 11.49 -0.71
CA TRP A 112 -7.04 10.67 -1.92
C TRP A 112 -8.46 10.71 -2.47
N ASP A 113 -8.59 10.76 -3.80
CA ASP A 113 -9.87 10.81 -4.50
C ASP A 113 -10.19 9.49 -5.16
N ILE A 114 -11.46 9.08 -5.11
CA ILE A 114 -11.93 7.90 -5.84
C ILE A 114 -12.02 8.27 -7.32
N VAL A 115 -11.48 7.40 -8.18
CA VAL A 115 -11.45 7.58 -9.63
C VAL A 115 -12.18 6.41 -10.28
N GLU A 116 -12.99 6.72 -11.31
CA GLU A 116 -13.67 5.67 -12.06
C GLU A 116 -12.65 4.76 -12.75
N ARG A 117 -12.93 3.46 -12.77
CA ARG A 117 -12.04 2.45 -13.36
C ARG A 117 -11.63 2.79 -14.80
N ARG A 118 -12.58 3.29 -15.61
CA ARG A 118 -12.31 3.62 -17.02
C ARG A 118 -11.31 4.77 -17.19
N GLU A 119 -11.13 5.59 -16.17
CA GLU A 119 -10.21 6.73 -16.18
C GLU A 119 -8.86 6.41 -15.57
N ALA A 120 -8.71 5.19 -15.05
CA ALA A 120 -7.51 4.77 -14.35
C ALA A 120 -6.63 3.88 -15.23
N PRO A 121 -5.30 3.87 -15.00
CA PRO A 121 -4.44 2.90 -15.65
C PRO A 121 -4.71 1.48 -15.15
N ASP A 122 -4.23 0.49 -15.89
CA ASP A 122 -4.38 -0.91 -15.53
C ASP A 122 -3.36 -1.29 -14.45
N ILE A 123 -3.71 -1.03 -13.19
CA ILE A 123 -2.79 -1.15 -12.05
C ILE A 123 -3.12 -2.30 -11.13
N SER A 124 -4.19 -3.07 -11.38
CA SER A 124 -4.61 -4.10 -10.44
C SER A 124 -5.36 -5.23 -11.13
N LYS A 125 -5.13 -6.44 -10.62
CA LYS A 125 -5.89 -7.63 -11.01
C LYS A 125 -7.21 -7.78 -10.25
N CYS A 126 -7.51 -6.89 -9.31
CA CYS A 126 -8.74 -6.98 -8.51
C CYS A 126 -10.00 -6.99 -9.36
N PHE A 127 -9.97 -6.33 -10.51
CA PHE A 127 -11.13 -6.23 -11.40
C PHE A 127 -11.36 -7.48 -12.25
N THR A 128 -10.40 -8.42 -12.25
CA THR A 128 -10.56 -9.73 -12.88
C THR A 128 -10.71 -10.85 -11.84
N CYS A 129 -10.73 -10.48 -10.55
CA CYS A 129 -10.89 -11.42 -9.44
C CYS A 129 -12.34 -11.91 -9.37
N GLU A 130 -12.54 -13.18 -9.03
CA GLU A 130 -13.87 -13.77 -8.91
C GLU A 130 -14.76 -13.09 -7.87
N ARG A 131 -14.15 -12.48 -6.86
CA ARG A 131 -14.86 -11.77 -5.78
C ARG A 131 -15.32 -10.38 -6.17
N TYR A 132 -14.81 -9.82 -7.29
CA TYR A 132 -15.16 -8.48 -7.73
C TYR A 132 -16.64 -8.36 -8.04
N GLY A 133 -17.30 -7.38 -7.42
CA GLY A 133 -18.73 -7.15 -7.59
C GLY A 133 -19.63 -8.08 -6.78
N LYS A 134 -19.06 -9.06 -6.07
CA LYS A 134 -19.80 -9.98 -5.20
C LYS A 134 -19.62 -9.62 -3.75
N ASP A 135 -18.49 -10.01 -3.15
CA ASP A 135 -18.16 -9.72 -1.76
C ASP A 135 -16.96 -8.77 -1.62
N CYS A 136 -16.44 -8.27 -2.73
CA CYS A 136 -15.32 -7.34 -2.77
C CYS A 136 -15.61 -6.23 -3.77
N HIS A 137 -15.54 -4.98 -3.32
CA HIS A 137 -15.82 -3.79 -4.11
C HIS A 137 -14.64 -2.80 -4.00
N PRO A 138 -13.47 -3.13 -4.60
CA PRO A 138 -12.31 -2.25 -4.50
C PRO A 138 -12.54 -0.97 -5.30
N GLN A 139 -11.99 0.13 -4.78
CA GLN A 139 -12.03 1.44 -5.43
C GLN A 139 -10.62 1.84 -5.84
N ILE A 140 -10.48 2.38 -7.04
CA ILE A 140 -9.22 2.97 -7.47
C ILE A 140 -9.19 4.39 -6.95
N MET A 141 -8.06 4.77 -6.36
CA MET A 141 -7.89 6.10 -5.79
C MET A 141 -6.61 6.74 -6.30
N ARG A 142 -6.63 8.06 -6.39
CA ARG A 142 -5.51 8.86 -6.88
C ARG A 142 -5.30 10.06 -5.98
N LYS A 143 -4.04 10.43 -5.78
CA LYS A 143 -3.69 11.70 -5.16
C LYS A 143 -2.72 12.43 -6.08
N ASN A 144 -3.04 13.67 -6.39
CA ASN A 144 -2.17 14.57 -7.17
C ASN A 144 -1.32 15.38 -6.20
N PHE A 145 -0.08 15.61 -6.60
CA PHE A 145 0.87 16.37 -5.79
C PHE A 145 1.22 17.71 -6.40
#